data_b0109eea45d7a360251883c4486bab2f
#
_entry.id   b0109eea45d7a360251883c4486bab2f
#
_cell.length_a   1.000
_cell.length_b   1.000
_cell.length_c   1.000
_cell.angle_alpha   90.00
_cell.angle_beta   90.00
_cell.angle_gamma   90.00
#
_symmetry.space_group_name_H-M   'P 1'
#
loop_
_entity.id
_entity.type
_entity.pdbx_description
1 polymer ?
#
loop_
_entity_poly.entity_id
_entity_poly.type
_entity_poly.pdbx_seq_one_letter_code
_entity_poly.pdbx_strand_id
1 'polypeptide(L)'
;MKNKISQFVILFVFISGSIFAQEKTIFQKNGVAINGYDPVAYFTDNMPVKGKETLSFDWKDAKWQFSSDTNLALFKANPEKYAPQYGGFCAYGVSENHKSPTDPSAWTIVDEKLYLNYSPKVKELWTKDIPSRIKKANDYWVLIKDSKE
;
A
#
# COMPACT_ATOMS: atom_id res chain seq x y z
N MET A 1 -21.54 53.23 45.42
CA MET A 1 -21.82 52.20 44.44
C MET A 1 -20.50 51.62 43.99
N LYS A 2 -20.14 50.39 44.40
CA LYS A 2 -18.89 49.75 44.02
C LYS A 2 -19.22 48.71 42.95
N ASN A 3 -18.84 48.97 41.67
CA ASN A 3 -18.99 48.05 40.57
C ASN A 3 -17.93 46.94 40.70
N LYS A 4 -18.37 45.70 40.93
CA LYS A 4 -17.53 44.49 40.83
C LYS A 4 -17.50 44.05 39.36
N ILE A 5 -16.37 44.30 38.69
CA ILE A 5 -16.09 43.74 37.38
C ILE A 5 -15.66 42.27 37.60
N SER A 6 -16.53 41.35 37.22
CA SER A 6 -16.21 39.92 37.23
C SER A 6 -15.31 39.62 36.03
N GLN A 7 -14.03 39.29 36.28
CA GLN A 7 -13.12 38.83 35.26
C GLN A 7 -13.43 37.35 34.95
N PHE A 8 -14.04 37.11 33.81
CA PHE A 8 -14.15 35.75 33.24
C PHE A 8 -12.79 35.36 32.67
N VAL A 9 -12.07 34.50 33.37
CA VAL A 9 -10.87 33.85 32.83
C VAL A 9 -11.32 32.71 31.92
N ILE A 10 -11.22 32.93 30.58
CA ILE A 10 -11.44 31.89 29.59
C ILE A 10 -10.17 31.02 29.54
N LEU A 11 -10.26 29.85 30.15
CA LEU A 11 -9.19 28.85 30.09
C LEU A 11 -9.21 28.19 28.69
N PHE A 12 -8.31 28.62 27.81
CA PHE A 12 -8.07 27.93 26.53
C PHE A 12 -7.36 26.61 26.82
N VAL A 13 -8.11 25.51 26.81
CA VAL A 13 -7.55 24.18 26.83
C VAL A 13 -7.05 23.88 25.41
N PHE A 14 -5.73 24.01 25.19
CA PHE A 14 -5.10 23.49 23.98
C PHE A 14 -5.12 21.95 24.05
N ILE A 15 -6.10 21.35 23.39
CA ILE A 15 -6.07 19.91 23.08
C ILE A 15 -5.03 19.75 21.97
N SER A 16 -3.79 19.48 22.35
CA SER A 16 -2.77 19.00 21.41
C SER A 16 -3.17 17.58 20.99
N GLY A 17 -3.97 17.52 19.93
CA GLY A 17 -4.24 16.25 19.24
C GLY A 17 -2.93 15.73 18.69
N SER A 18 -2.38 14.69 19.30
CA SER A 18 -1.30 13.91 18.69
C SER A 18 -1.83 13.35 17.37
N ILE A 19 -1.40 13.92 16.25
CA ILE A 19 -1.62 13.32 14.93
C ILE A 19 -0.76 12.06 14.94
N PHE A 20 -1.36 10.92 15.32
CA PHE A 20 -0.77 9.62 15.03
C PHE A 20 -0.74 9.52 13.50
N ALA A 21 0.45 9.63 12.92
CA ALA A 21 0.64 9.30 11.50
C ALA A 21 0.22 7.83 11.35
N GLN A 22 -0.90 7.61 10.65
CA GLN A 22 -1.42 6.28 10.38
C GLN A 22 -0.37 5.54 9.54
N GLU A 23 0.07 4.40 10.05
CA GLU A 23 1.11 3.63 9.40
C GLU A 23 0.59 3.05 8.08
N LYS A 24 1.41 3.17 7.03
CA LYS A 24 0.98 2.82 5.69
C LYS A 24 1.00 1.31 5.50
N THR A 25 -0.16 0.74 5.28
CA THR A 25 -0.32 -0.68 4.91
C THR A 25 -0.14 -0.92 3.41
N ILE A 26 -0.06 0.15 2.62
CA ILE A 26 0.18 0.12 1.17
C ILE A 26 1.53 0.78 0.88
N PHE A 27 2.37 0.09 0.10
CA PHE A 27 3.57 0.69 -0.46
C PHE A 27 3.19 1.82 -1.41
N GLN A 28 3.61 3.03 -1.06
CA GLN A 28 3.28 4.25 -1.79
C GLN A 28 4.43 5.26 -1.74
N LYS A 29 4.56 6.00 -2.82
CA LYS A 29 5.47 7.14 -2.92
C LYS A 29 4.64 8.40 -3.20
N ASN A 30 4.78 9.42 -2.35
CA ASN A 30 3.99 10.65 -2.43
C ASN A 30 2.46 10.40 -2.49
N GLY A 31 1.97 9.40 -1.76
CA GLY A 31 0.56 9.04 -1.74
C GLY A 31 0.09 8.15 -2.91
N VAL A 32 0.96 7.84 -3.86
CA VAL A 32 0.63 7.01 -5.04
C VAL A 32 1.09 5.56 -4.82
N ALA A 33 0.14 4.63 -4.89
CA ALA A 33 0.39 3.21 -4.69
C ALA A 33 1.29 2.62 -5.79
N ILE A 34 2.13 1.67 -5.40
CA ILE A 34 3.00 0.86 -6.29
C ILE A 34 3.63 1.66 -7.45
N ASN A 35 4.22 2.82 -7.14
CA ASN A 35 4.87 3.71 -8.11
C ASN A 35 3.95 4.19 -9.26
N GLY A 36 2.61 4.13 -9.09
CA GLY A 36 1.64 4.54 -10.10
C GLY A 36 1.47 3.58 -11.27
N TYR A 37 1.85 2.31 -11.09
CA TYR A 37 1.55 1.26 -12.07
C TYR A 37 0.14 0.70 -11.84
N ASP A 38 -0.50 0.28 -12.94
CA ASP A 38 -1.85 -0.26 -12.95
C ASP A 38 -1.86 -1.69 -12.39
N PRO A 39 -2.47 -1.96 -11.23
CA PRO A 39 -2.48 -3.29 -10.65
C PRO A 39 -3.30 -4.30 -11.47
N VAL A 40 -4.28 -3.84 -12.24
CA VAL A 40 -5.13 -4.70 -13.08
C VAL A 40 -4.37 -5.18 -14.32
N ALA A 41 -3.50 -4.34 -14.88
CA ALA A 41 -2.75 -4.66 -16.10
C ALA A 41 -1.86 -5.91 -15.96
N TYR A 42 -1.37 -6.20 -14.76
CA TYR A 42 -0.63 -7.45 -14.53
C TYR A 42 -1.46 -8.71 -14.82
N PHE A 43 -2.78 -8.63 -14.63
CA PHE A 43 -3.71 -9.73 -14.90
C PHE A 43 -4.26 -9.71 -16.33
N THR A 44 -4.54 -8.52 -16.87
CA THR A 44 -5.17 -8.37 -18.20
C THR A 44 -4.16 -8.34 -19.33
N ASP A 45 -3.04 -7.65 -19.14
CA ASP A 45 -2.03 -7.40 -20.18
C ASP A 45 -0.77 -8.26 -19.98
N ASN A 46 -0.67 -8.94 -18.82
CA ASN A 46 0.47 -9.77 -18.43
C ASN A 46 1.80 -9.02 -18.46
N MET A 47 1.77 -7.75 -18.08
CA MET A 47 2.94 -6.86 -18.02
C MET A 47 2.70 -5.66 -17.12
N PRO A 48 3.77 -5.01 -16.61
CA PRO A 48 3.64 -3.74 -15.91
C PRO A 48 3.24 -2.63 -16.90
N VAL A 49 2.16 -1.92 -16.60
CA VAL A 49 1.68 -0.78 -17.38
C VAL A 49 1.54 0.42 -16.48
N LYS A 50 2.11 1.56 -16.88
CA LYS A 50 1.97 2.81 -16.13
C LYS A 50 0.54 3.31 -16.17
N GLY A 51 -0.02 3.62 -15.00
CA GLY A 51 -1.32 4.29 -14.90
C GLY A 51 -1.25 5.78 -15.23
N LYS A 52 -2.42 6.40 -15.38
CA LYS A 52 -2.61 7.83 -15.64
C LYS A 52 -3.15 8.49 -14.37
N GLU A 53 -2.68 9.69 -14.05
CA GLU A 53 -3.19 10.47 -12.90
C GLU A 53 -4.69 10.78 -13.03
N THR A 54 -5.18 10.97 -14.26
CA THR A 54 -6.59 11.24 -14.57
C THR A 54 -7.50 10.03 -14.40
N LEU A 55 -6.95 8.81 -14.34
CA LEU A 55 -7.65 7.55 -14.10
C LEU A 55 -7.19 6.98 -12.76
N SER A 56 -7.71 7.52 -11.66
CA SER A 56 -7.30 7.15 -10.31
C SER A 56 -8.47 6.83 -9.39
N PHE A 57 -8.16 6.07 -8.33
CA PHE A 57 -9.10 5.70 -7.27
C PHE A 57 -8.37 5.62 -5.93
N ASP A 58 -8.94 6.26 -4.91
CA ASP A 58 -8.37 6.20 -3.55
C ASP A 58 -8.90 4.96 -2.81
N TRP A 59 -7.97 4.12 -2.35
CA TRP A 59 -8.29 2.92 -1.60
C TRP A 59 -7.19 2.59 -0.60
N LYS A 60 -7.57 2.31 0.65
CA LYS A 60 -6.64 2.05 1.77
C LYS A 60 -5.56 3.14 1.92
N ASP A 61 -6.00 4.40 1.95
CA ASP A 61 -5.15 5.59 2.13
C ASP A 61 -4.04 5.75 1.08
N ALA A 62 -4.23 5.19 -0.10
CA ALA A 62 -3.34 5.34 -1.23
C ALA A 62 -4.12 5.62 -2.51
N LYS A 63 -3.53 6.42 -3.41
CA LYS A 63 -4.06 6.70 -4.73
C LYS A 63 -3.55 5.66 -5.73
N TRP A 64 -4.47 4.87 -6.27
CA TRP A 64 -4.20 3.88 -7.30
C TRP A 64 -4.44 4.49 -8.68
N GLN A 65 -3.56 4.22 -9.63
CA GLN A 65 -3.63 4.75 -11.00
C GLN A 65 -3.81 3.61 -12.00
N PHE A 66 -4.60 3.89 -13.05
CA PHE A 66 -5.00 2.88 -14.04
C PHE A 66 -4.67 3.34 -15.45
N SER A 67 -4.41 2.38 -16.34
CA SER A 67 -4.07 2.64 -17.73
C SER A 67 -5.30 2.86 -18.62
N SER A 68 -6.47 2.36 -18.18
CA SER A 68 -7.75 2.44 -18.91
C SER A 68 -8.94 2.59 -17.96
N ASP A 69 -10.06 3.10 -18.49
CA ASP A 69 -11.35 3.17 -17.77
C ASP A 69 -11.85 1.78 -17.39
N THR A 70 -11.60 0.79 -18.22
CA THR A 70 -11.96 -0.62 -17.96
C THR A 70 -11.22 -1.15 -16.75
N ASN A 71 -9.91 -0.93 -16.65
CA ASN A 71 -9.11 -1.38 -15.50
C ASN A 71 -9.51 -0.66 -14.22
N LEU A 72 -9.76 0.65 -14.30
CA LEU A 72 -10.31 1.42 -13.18
C LEU A 72 -11.63 0.83 -12.67
N ALA A 73 -12.57 0.51 -13.58
CA ALA A 73 -13.86 -0.08 -13.22
C ALA A 73 -13.71 -1.49 -12.59
N LEU A 74 -12.82 -2.32 -13.11
CA LEU A 74 -12.52 -3.65 -12.57
C LEU A 74 -11.96 -3.56 -11.15
N PHE A 75 -11.04 -2.64 -10.91
CA PHE A 75 -10.48 -2.43 -9.57
C PHE A 75 -11.53 -1.92 -8.59
N LYS A 76 -12.34 -0.93 -8.96
CA LYS A 76 -13.44 -0.41 -8.12
C LYS A 76 -14.42 -1.50 -7.72
N ALA A 77 -14.71 -2.42 -8.62
CA ALA A 77 -15.64 -3.53 -8.37
C ALA A 77 -15.06 -4.55 -7.37
N ASN A 78 -13.75 -4.81 -7.40
CA ASN A 78 -13.10 -5.76 -6.51
C ASN A 78 -11.61 -5.42 -6.29
N PRO A 79 -11.29 -4.43 -5.44
CA PRO A 79 -9.91 -4.03 -5.20
C PRO A 79 -9.02 -5.15 -4.65
N GLU A 80 -9.56 -5.99 -3.76
CA GLU A 80 -8.81 -7.08 -3.13
C GLU A 80 -8.33 -8.13 -4.13
N LYS A 81 -9.04 -8.30 -5.26
CA LYS A 81 -8.65 -9.22 -6.32
C LYS A 81 -7.37 -8.77 -7.04
N TYR A 82 -7.26 -7.45 -7.28
CA TYR A 82 -6.23 -6.88 -8.15
C TYR A 82 -5.06 -6.24 -7.40
N ALA A 83 -5.30 -5.82 -6.15
CA ALA A 83 -4.24 -5.25 -5.34
C ALA A 83 -3.15 -6.30 -5.06
N PRO A 84 -1.86 -5.94 -5.11
CA PRO A 84 -0.80 -6.86 -4.79
C PRO A 84 -0.85 -7.28 -3.32
N GLN A 85 -0.38 -8.49 -3.06
CA GLN A 85 -0.24 -9.02 -1.71
C GLN A 85 0.71 -8.16 -0.89
N TYR A 86 0.55 -8.17 0.43
CA TYR A 86 1.36 -7.41 1.37
C TYR A 86 1.38 -5.90 1.08
N GLY A 87 0.23 -5.37 0.63
CA GLY A 87 0.11 -3.95 0.30
C GLY A 87 1.02 -3.47 -0.84
N GLY A 88 1.62 -4.37 -1.61
CA GLY A 88 2.57 -4.04 -2.66
C GLY A 88 4.02 -3.88 -2.17
N PHE A 89 4.30 -4.18 -0.89
CA PHE A 89 5.67 -4.33 -0.40
C PHE A 89 6.33 -5.59 -0.94
N CYS A 90 7.66 -5.62 -0.92
CA CYS A 90 8.45 -6.74 -1.42
C CYS A 90 8.09 -8.05 -0.72
N ALA A 91 7.56 -9.03 -1.47
CA ALA A 91 7.15 -10.33 -0.94
C ALA A 91 8.31 -11.11 -0.32
N TYR A 92 9.53 -11.01 -0.89
CA TYR A 92 10.73 -11.58 -0.29
C TYR A 92 11.05 -10.89 1.05
N GLY A 93 11.03 -9.55 1.09
CA GLY A 93 11.28 -8.78 2.31
C GLY A 93 10.29 -9.15 3.42
N VAL A 94 9.00 -9.24 3.11
CA VAL A 94 7.99 -9.65 4.09
C VAL A 94 8.24 -11.08 4.58
N SER A 95 8.70 -12.00 3.73
CA SER A 95 9.11 -13.35 4.17
C SER A 95 10.34 -13.36 5.07
N GLU A 96 11.09 -12.28 5.13
CA GLU A 96 12.22 -12.03 6.02
C GLU A 96 11.89 -11.02 7.15
N ASN A 97 10.59 -10.83 7.43
CA ASN A 97 10.07 -10.01 8.52
C ASN A 97 10.36 -8.50 8.40
N HIS A 98 10.39 -7.94 7.19
CA HIS A 98 10.51 -6.49 6.99
C HIS A 98 9.79 -6.01 5.73
N LYS A 99 9.46 -4.71 5.69
CA LYS A 99 8.91 -4.04 4.51
C LYS A 99 10.06 -3.47 3.66
N SER A 100 9.91 -3.56 2.33
CA SER A 100 10.81 -2.93 1.37
C SER A 100 10.03 -2.46 0.16
N PRO A 101 10.51 -1.41 -0.55
CA PRO A 101 9.95 -0.97 -1.81
C PRO A 101 9.93 -2.08 -2.86
N THR A 102 9.22 -1.86 -3.94
CA THR A 102 9.13 -2.81 -5.06
C THR A 102 9.39 -2.17 -6.41
N ASP A 103 9.89 -2.99 -7.32
CA ASP A 103 10.07 -2.66 -8.73
C ASP A 103 8.90 -3.23 -9.53
N PRO A 104 8.22 -2.42 -10.37
CA PRO A 104 7.10 -2.88 -11.18
C PRO A 104 7.42 -4.05 -12.11
N SER A 105 8.67 -4.21 -12.54
CA SER A 105 9.11 -5.32 -13.40
C SER A 105 9.33 -6.63 -12.65
N ALA A 106 9.45 -6.57 -11.32
CA ALA A 106 9.72 -7.73 -10.46
C ALA A 106 8.42 -8.34 -9.92
N TRP A 107 7.51 -8.70 -10.79
CA TRP A 107 6.18 -9.22 -10.46
C TRP A 107 6.02 -10.70 -10.75
N THR A 108 5.08 -11.34 -10.06
CA THR A 108 4.66 -12.74 -10.30
C THR A 108 3.21 -12.89 -9.87
N ILE A 109 2.42 -13.64 -10.64
CA ILE A 109 1.07 -14.07 -10.24
C ILE A 109 1.15 -15.55 -9.85
N VAL A 110 0.67 -15.86 -8.64
CA VAL A 110 0.56 -17.24 -8.11
C VAL A 110 -0.84 -17.39 -7.53
N ASP A 111 -1.57 -18.41 -7.96
CA ASP A 111 -2.93 -18.66 -7.49
C ASP A 111 -3.83 -17.42 -7.54
N GLU A 112 -3.84 -16.75 -8.70
CA GLU A 112 -4.60 -15.51 -8.96
C GLU A 112 -4.27 -14.33 -8.04
N LYS A 113 -3.10 -14.33 -7.39
CA LYS A 113 -2.61 -13.25 -6.52
C LYS A 113 -1.35 -12.64 -7.09
N LEU A 114 -1.29 -11.31 -7.07
CA LEU A 114 -0.14 -10.54 -7.52
C LEU A 114 0.88 -10.37 -6.38
N TYR A 115 2.11 -10.70 -6.64
CA TYR A 115 3.26 -10.48 -5.75
C TYR A 115 4.28 -9.58 -6.43
N LEU A 116 4.78 -8.58 -5.71
CA LEU A 116 5.84 -7.70 -6.16
C LEU A 116 7.11 -7.94 -5.35
N ASN A 117 8.26 -7.74 -5.96
CA ASN A 117 9.56 -7.86 -5.30
C ASN A 117 10.41 -6.60 -5.51
N TYR A 118 11.46 -6.45 -4.71
CA TYR A 118 12.34 -5.28 -4.71
C TYR A 118 13.05 -5.04 -6.05
N SER A 119 13.45 -6.13 -6.71
CA SER A 119 14.16 -6.11 -7.99
C SER A 119 13.99 -7.45 -8.72
N PRO A 120 14.30 -7.53 -10.02
CA PRO A 120 14.31 -8.79 -10.75
C PRO A 120 15.19 -9.87 -10.09
N LYS A 121 16.35 -9.49 -9.56
CA LYS A 121 17.24 -10.41 -8.83
C LYS A 121 16.60 -10.95 -7.55
N VAL A 122 15.92 -10.10 -6.79
CA VAL A 122 15.20 -10.54 -5.58
C VAL A 122 14.00 -11.41 -5.94
N LYS A 123 13.30 -11.13 -7.06
CA LYS A 123 12.27 -12.00 -7.60
C LYS A 123 12.84 -13.41 -7.89
N GLU A 124 14.00 -13.52 -8.50
CA GLU A 124 14.66 -14.83 -8.74
C GLU A 124 14.91 -15.59 -7.43
N LEU A 125 15.33 -14.91 -6.36
CA LEU A 125 15.52 -15.53 -5.05
C LEU A 125 14.18 -15.98 -4.45
N TRP A 126 13.13 -15.17 -4.60
CA TRP A 126 11.79 -15.49 -4.11
C TRP A 126 11.19 -16.70 -4.83
N THR A 127 11.40 -16.82 -6.16
CA THR A 127 10.86 -17.90 -6.98
C THR A 127 11.51 -19.27 -6.73
N LYS A 128 12.65 -19.32 -6.02
CA LYS A 128 13.30 -20.61 -5.69
C LYS A 128 12.47 -21.48 -4.75
N ASP A 129 11.65 -20.87 -3.90
CA ASP A 129 10.78 -21.59 -2.97
C ASP A 129 9.52 -20.75 -2.64
N ILE A 130 8.66 -20.59 -3.63
CA ILE A 130 7.43 -19.79 -3.51
C ILE A 130 6.54 -20.23 -2.34
N PRO A 131 6.22 -21.53 -2.14
CA PRO A 131 5.33 -21.94 -1.07
C PRO A 131 5.85 -21.56 0.32
N SER A 132 7.13 -21.81 0.59
CA SER A 132 7.74 -21.44 1.87
C SER A 132 7.79 -19.92 2.08
N ARG A 133 8.12 -19.17 1.02
CA ARG A 133 8.16 -17.70 1.04
C ARG A 133 6.78 -17.11 1.34
N ILE A 134 5.73 -17.58 0.67
CA ILE A 134 4.36 -17.12 0.91
C ILE A 134 3.92 -17.46 2.34
N LYS A 135 4.20 -18.69 2.82
CA LYS A 135 3.84 -19.08 4.19
C LYS A 135 4.48 -18.15 5.21
N LYS A 136 5.80 -17.95 5.15
CA LYS A 136 6.53 -17.05 6.06
C LYS A 136 6.01 -15.62 5.98
N ALA A 137 5.79 -15.12 4.76
CA ALA A 137 5.29 -13.78 4.56
C ALA A 137 3.89 -13.59 5.16
N ASN A 138 3.00 -14.57 5.04
CA ASN A 138 1.68 -14.52 5.66
C ASN A 138 1.77 -14.45 7.20
N ASP A 139 2.67 -15.25 7.79
CA ASP A 139 2.90 -15.27 9.24
C ASP A 139 3.46 -13.91 9.73
N TYR A 140 4.42 -13.34 9.01
CA TYR A 140 5.02 -12.05 9.39
C TYR A 140 4.15 -10.84 9.07
N TRP A 141 3.38 -10.88 7.97
CA TRP A 141 2.58 -9.72 7.55
C TRP A 141 1.61 -9.24 8.64
N VAL A 142 0.97 -10.14 9.35
CA VAL A 142 0.06 -9.78 10.45
C VAL A 142 0.77 -9.02 11.58
N LEU A 143 2.08 -9.20 11.73
CA LEU A 143 2.89 -8.55 12.75
C LEU A 143 3.45 -7.20 12.29
N ILE A 144 3.81 -7.07 11.01
CA ILE A 144 4.55 -5.91 10.52
C ILE A 144 3.72 -4.96 9.65
N LYS A 145 2.52 -5.33 9.20
CA LYS A 145 1.70 -4.49 8.32
C LYS A 145 1.48 -3.08 8.87
N ASP A 146 1.30 -2.97 10.17
CA ASP A 146 1.06 -1.71 10.89
C ASP A 146 2.34 -1.16 11.58
N SER A 147 3.53 -1.75 11.33
CA SER A 147 4.79 -1.26 11.89
C SER A 147 5.41 -0.15 11.04
N LYS A 148 6.23 0.70 11.66
CA LYS A 148 7.03 1.72 10.94
C LYS A 148 8.06 1.04 10.04
N GLU A 149 8.28 1.64 8.88
CA GLU A 149 9.39 1.31 8.00
C GLU A 149 10.72 1.72 8.63
#